data_7a356db5e7179807b063accf5481541f
#
_entry.id   7a356db5e7179807b063accf5481541f
#
_cell.length_a   1.000
_cell.length_b   1.000
_cell.length_c   1.000
_cell.angle_alpha   90.00
_cell.angle_beta   90.00
_cell.angle_gamma   90.00
#
_symmetry.space_group_name_H-M   'P 1'
#
loop_
_entity.id
_entity.type
_entity.pdbx_description
1 polymer ?
#
loop_
_entity_poly.entity_id
_entity_poly.type
_entity_poly.pdbx_seq_one_letter_code
_entity_poly.pdbx_strand_id
1 'polypeptide(L)'
;WIKQKKLIAKNINEAIDIFENNMDSTYSVAWIDCLNTNKDNIGRSLIILGDHAKLNELDEKKKINPLKLVKKMKKNINFYFPNWFLSKWLMKLFNSIYYLIGVCSKKEEFVYWDQYFYPLDNINGWNKIYGVNGFVQFQCVIPLKKSKEALKEILNEISKSKVSSFLSVLKRFGKQESNFSFPTEGYTIALDFPVRNGTFSLLEKLDEI
;
A
#
# COMPACT_ATOMS: atom_id res chain seq x y z
N TRP A 1 4.81 18.66 -8.77
CA TRP A 1 5.80 17.72 -8.23
C TRP A 1 5.52 17.43 -6.75
N ILE A 2 5.82 16.22 -6.33
CA ILE A 2 5.74 15.78 -4.94
C ILE A 2 7.15 15.51 -4.43
N LYS A 3 7.49 16.12 -3.29
CA LYS A 3 8.68 15.79 -2.51
C LYS A 3 8.35 14.55 -1.71
N GLN A 4 8.91 13.42 -2.13
CA GLN A 4 8.65 12.12 -1.55
C GLN A 4 9.76 11.72 -0.60
N LYS A 5 9.39 11.22 0.59
CA LYS A 5 10.30 10.63 1.56
C LYS A 5 9.89 9.19 1.84
N LYS A 6 10.84 8.25 1.71
CA LYS A 6 10.62 6.83 1.99
C LYS A 6 11.23 6.47 3.35
N LEU A 7 10.42 5.86 4.20
CA LEU A 7 10.80 5.37 5.52
C LEU A 7 10.51 3.87 5.60
N ILE A 8 11.29 3.16 6.38
CA ILE A 8 11.26 1.70 6.48
C ILE A 8 10.82 1.33 7.88
N ALA A 9 9.79 0.49 7.97
CA ALA A 9 9.36 -0.11 9.23
C ALA A 9 9.62 -1.62 9.20
N LYS A 10 10.21 -2.15 10.26
CA LYS A 10 10.51 -3.58 10.40
C LYS A 10 9.27 -4.40 10.78
N ASN A 11 8.30 -3.76 11.40
CA ASN A 11 7.04 -4.36 11.83
C ASN A 11 5.94 -3.30 11.94
N ILE A 12 4.71 -3.77 12.24
CA ILE A 12 3.53 -2.89 12.34
C ILE A 12 3.63 -1.85 13.46
N ASN A 13 4.31 -2.15 14.58
CA ASN A 13 4.46 -1.17 15.65
C ASN A 13 5.32 0.00 15.18
N GLU A 14 6.46 -0.31 14.58
CA GLU A 14 7.36 0.70 14.02
C GLU A 14 6.68 1.50 12.89
N ALA A 15 5.81 0.84 12.09
CA ALA A 15 5.03 1.52 11.08
C ALA A 15 4.07 2.56 11.68
N ILE A 16 3.35 2.19 12.73
CA ILE A 16 2.46 3.10 13.46
C ILE A 16 3.27 4.26 14.06
N ASP A 17 4.37 3.98 14.73
CA ASP A 17 5.24 5.01 15.32
C ASP A 17 5.75 6.00 14.26
N ILE A 18 6.12 5.50 13.07
CA ILE A 18 6.55 6.36 11.96
C ILE A 18 5.38 7.24 11.47
N PHE A 19 4.17 6.72 11.31
CA PHE A 19 3.01 7.52 10.91
C PHE A 19 2.71 8.62 11.94
N GLU A 20 2.64 8.29 13.23
CA GLU A 20 2.33 9.26 14.29
C GLU A 20 3.41 10.33 14.44
N ASN A 21 4.69 9.98 14.22
CA ASN A 21 5.79 10.93 14.27
C ASN A 21 5.94 11.81 13.01
N ASN A 22 5.14 11.58 11.97
CA ASN A 22 5.20 12.34 10.71
C ASN A 22 3.81 12.84 10.27
N MET A 23 2.96 13.18 11.21
CA MET A 23 1.62 13.70 10.94
C MET A 23 1.60 15.06 10.22
N ASP A 24 2.73 15.77 10.22
CA ASP A 24 2.88 17.05 9.50
C ASP A 24 2.97 16.87 7.98
N SER A 25 3.26 15.67 7.48
CA SER A 25 3.29 15.40 6.05
C SER A 25 1.87 15.44 5.47
N THR A 26 1.70 16.14 4.34
CA THR A 26 0.40 16.30 3.67
C THR A 26 -0.21 14.94 3.28
N TYR A 27 0.63 14.02 2.84
CA TYR A 27 0.23 12.69 2.37
C TYR A 27 1.10 11.62 3.00
N SER A 28 0.46 10.52 3.41
CA SER A 28 1.16 9.36 3.91
C SER A 28 0.48 8.06 3.45
N VAL A 29 1.28 7.11 3.01
CA VAL A 29 0.82 5.79 2.60
C VAL A 29 1.93 4.77 2.84
N ALA A 30 1.57 3.55 3.20
CA ALA A 30 2.52 2.45 3.28
C ALA A 30 2.09 1.27 2.42
N TRP A 31 3.05 0.68 1.72
CA TRP A 31 2.96 -0.72 1.35
C TRP A 31 3.28 -1.56 2.59
N ILE A 32 2.48 -2.60 2.85
CA ILE A 32 2.62 -3.47 4.02
C ILE A 32 2.70 -4.93 3.60
N ASP A 33 3.67 -5.67 4.15
CA ASP A 33 3.80 -7.11 3.96
C ASP A 33 2.86 -7.87 4.90
N CYS A 34 1.76 -8.37 4.35
CA CYS A 34 0.74 -9.13 5.10
C CYS A 34 1.06 -10.62 5.24
N LEU A 35 2.16 -11.12 4.64
CA LEU A 35 2.43 -12.55 4.55
C LEU A 35 3.57 -13.02 5.45
N ASN A 36 4.25 -12.10 6.13
CA ASN A 36 5.32 -12.45 7.03
C ASN A 36 4.75 -13.08 8.30
N THR A 37 5.20 -14.30 8.61
CA THR A 37 4.78 -15.07 9.80
C THR A 37 5.70 -14.89 11.00
N ASN A 38 6.86 -14.26 10.82
CA ASN A 38 7.76 -13.96 11.92
C ASN A 38 7.16 -12.83 12.77
N LYS A 39 6.92 -13.10 14.05
CA LYS A 39 6.32 -12.16 15.01
C LYS A 39 7.08 -10.82 15.09
N ASP A 40 8.40 -10.85 14.96
CA ASP A 40 9.25 -9.66 15.03
C ASP A 40 9.13 -8.77 13.79
N ASN A 41 8.71 -9.35 12.65
CA ASN A 41 8.65 -8.68 11.36
C ASN A 41 7.23 -8.63 10.77
N ILE A 42 6.20 -8.95 11.54
CA ILE A 42 4.82 -8.90 11.07
C ILE A 42 4.45 -7.47 10.68
N GLY A 43 3.94 -7.29 9.46
CA GLY A 43 3.55 -5.96 8.97
C GLY A 43 4.73 -5.04 8.67
N ARG A 44 5.93 -5.58 8.34
CA ARG A 44 7.02 -4.74 7.82
C ARG A 44 6.54 -3.94 6.62
N SER A 45 6.96 -2.68 6.53
CA SER A 45 6.34 -1.72 5.63
C SER A 45 7.34 -0.79 4.98
N LEU A 46 6.99 -0.30 3.80
CA LEU A 46 7.64 0.84 3.14
C LEU A 46 6.67 2.01 3.18
N ILE A 47 6.98 3.00 4.01
CA ILE A 47 6.13 4.17 4.22
C ILE A 47 6.62 5.27 3.30
N ILE A 48 5.69 5.89 2.59
CA ILE A 48 5.94 6.96 1.64
C ILE A 48 5.19 8.19 2.13
N LEU A 49 5.95 9.18 2.56
CA LEU A 49 5.45 10.50 2.90
C LEU A 49 5.55 11.39 1.67
N GLY A 50 4.65 12.34 1.52
CA GLY A 50 4.66 13.24 0.38
C GLY A 50 4.12 14.62 0.70
N ASP A 51 4.80 15.63 0.19
CA ASP A 51 4.39 17.03 0.27
C ASP A 51 4.47 17.68 -1.10
N HIS A 52 3.65 18.70 -1.34
CA HIS A 52 3.79 19.49 -2.56
C HIS A 52 5.13 20.20 -2.59
N ALA A 53 5.92 19.96 -3.63
CA ALA A 53 7.22 20.62 -3.80
C ALA A 53 7.04 22.10 -4.01
N LYS A 54 7.82 22.92 -3.29
CA LYS A 54 7.91 24.35 -3.54
C LYS A 54 8.77 24.61 -4.78
N LEU A 55 8.49 25.69 -5.53
CA LEU A 55 9.20 25.98 -6.77
C LEU A 55 10.72 26.12 -6.56
N ASN A 56 11.14 26.70 -5.43
CA ASN A 56 12.55 26.88 -5.10
C ASN A 56 13.29 25.58 -4.73
N GLU A 57 12.57 24.51 -4.42
CA GLU A 57 13.15 23.19 -4.11
C GLU A 57 13.43 22.36 -5.38
N LEU A 58 12.82 22.74 -6.52
CA LEU A 58 12.96 22.01 -7.78
C LEU A 58 14.27 22.40 -8.49
N ASP A 59 14.82 21.45 -9.25
CA ASP A 59 15.92 21.73 -10.17
C ASP A 59 15.46 22.62 -11.35
N GLU A 60 16.39 23.27 -12.03
CA GLU A 60 16.08 24.25 -13.11
C GLU A 60 15.23 23.64 -14.22
N LYS A 61 15.44 22.37 -14.57
CA LYS A 61 14.64 21.69 -15.61
C LYS A 61 13.18 21.54 -15.21
N LYS A 62 12.91 21.24 -13.94
CA LYS A 62 11.55 21.09 -13.40
C LYS A 62 10.86 22.45 -13.18
N LYS A 63 11.64 23.50 -12.90
CA LYS A 63 11.13 24.87 -12.73
C LYS A 63 10.56 25.47 -14.01
N ILE A 64 11.11 25.13 -15.20
CA ILE A 64 10.68 25.70 -16.49
C ILE A 64 9.17 25.54 -16.72
N ASN A 65 8.63 24.37 -16.41
CA ASN A 65 7.19 24.12 -16.52
C ASN A 65 6.72 23.12 -15.45
N PRO A 66 6.61 23.54 -14.18
CA PRO A 66 6.39 22.65 -13.05
C PRO A 66 5.01 21.98 -13.05
N LEU A 67 4.03 22.56 -13.74
CA LEU A 67 2.65 22.06 -13.82
C LEU A 67 2.36 21.32 -15.13
N LYS A 68 3.36 21.13 -16.00
CA LYS A 68 3.18 20.45 -17.29
C LYS A 68 2.63 19.04 -17.07
N LEU A 69 1.52 18.74 -17.74
CA LEU A 69 0.98 17.39 -17.78
C LEU A 69 1.80 16.54 -18.78
N VAL A 70 2.51 15.56 -18.26
CA VAL A 70 3.32 14.64 -19.07
C VAL A 70 2.48 13.41 -19.41
N LYS A 71 2.21 13.23 -20.70
CA LYS A 71 1.55 12.01 -21.19
C LYS A 71 2.57 10.87 -21.16
N LYS A 72 2.36 9.89 -20.28
CA LYS A 72 3.23 8.72 -20.18
C LYS A 72 2.73 7.58 -21.07
N MET A 73 3.65 6.82 -21.62
CA MET A 73 3.32 5.56 -22.29
C MET A 73 2.95 4.52 -21.22
N LYS A 74 1.75 3.97 -21.33
CA LYS A 74 1.28 2.92 -20.42
C LYS A 74 1.77 1.56 -20.90
N LYS A 75 2.18 0.72 -19.96
CA LYS A 75 2.45 -0.71 -20.23
C LYS A 75 1.12 -1.46 -20.31
N ASN A 76 1.02 -2.47 -21.17
CA ASN A 76 -0.20 -3.25 -21.33
C ASN A 76 0.03 -4.69 -20.87
N ILE A 77 -0.88 -5.21 -20.06
CA ILE A 77 -1.00 -6.64 -19.73
C ILE A 77 -2.14 -7.19 -20.60
N ASN A 78 -1.79 -8.00 -21.61
CA ASN A 78 -2.76 -8.46 -22.62
C ASN A 78 -3.31 -9.87 -22.32
N PHE A 79 -2.79 -10.57 -21.32
CA PHE A 79 -3.21 -11.93 -20.96
C PHE A 79 -3.51 -12.04 -19.46
N TYR A 80 -4.32 -13.03 -19.10
CA TYR A 80 -4.58 -13.36 -17.70
C TYR A 80 -3.46 -14.25 -17.16
N PHE A 81 -2.97 -13.89 -15.97
CA PHE A 81 -1.96 -14.70 -15.30
C PHE A 81 -2.59 -16.00 -14.76
N PRO A 82 -1.85 -17.10 -14.73
CA PRO A 82 -2.34 -18.34 -14.18
C PRO A 82 -2.50 -18.27 -12.65
N ASN A 83 -3.44 -19.04 -12.11
CA ASN A 83 -3.80 -18.97 -10.68
C ASN A 83 -2.64 -19.22 -9.71
N TRP A 84 -1.62 -19.99 -10.11
CA TRP A 84 -0.44 -20.23 -9.27
C TRP A 84 0.46 -19.01 -9.12
N PHE A 85 0.35 -18.00 -10.00
CA PHE A 85 1.19 -16.81 -9.99
C PHE A 85 1.05 -16.02 -8.68
N LEU A 86 -0.16 -15.97 -8.10
CA LEU A 86 -0.40 -15.37 -6.78
C LEU A 86 -0.42 -16.42 -5.66
N SER A 87 0.36 -17.50 -5.78
CA SER A 87 0.54 -18.47 -4.71
C SER A 87 1.27 -17.82 -3.52
N LYS A 88 0.99 -18.31 -2.33
CA LYS A 88 1.50 -17.71 -1.08
C LYS A 88 3.02 -17.68 -1.01
N TRP A 89 3.70 -18.74 -1.49
CA TRP A 89 5.17 -18.78 -1.46
C TRP A 89 5.78 -17.78 -2.44
N LEU A 90 5.20 -17.65 -3.66
CA LEU A 90 5.66 -16.70 -4.66
C LEU A 90 5.45 -15.26 -4.19
N MET A 91 4.29 -14.99 -3.56
CA MET A 91 4.02 -13.68 -2.98
C MET A 91 4.93 -13.35 -1.80
N LYS A 92 5.29 -14.33 -0.96
CA LYS A 92 6.30 -14.12 0.10
C LYS A 92 7.66 -13.76 -0.49
N LEU A 93 8.07 -14.44 -1.55
CA LEU A 93 9.31 -14.13 -2.25
C LEU A 93 9.27 -12.73 -2.87
N PHE A 94 8.19 -12.41 -3.58
CA PHE A 94 7.96 -11.09 -4.15
C PHE A 94 8.02 -10.00 -3.08
N ASN A 95 7.29 -10.16 -1.96
CA ASN A 95 7.28 -9.19 -0.86
C ASN A 95 8.68 -9.00 -0.26
N SER A 96 9.46 -10.07 -0.16
CA SER A 96 10.83 -9.99 0.37
C SER A 96 11.74 -9.20 -0.57
N ILE A 97 11.67 -9.45 -1.87
CA ILE A 97 12.43 -8.72 -2.89
C ILE A 97 11.98 -7.25 -2.93
N TYR A 98 10.67 -7.01 -2.93
CA TYR A 98 10.11 -5.65 -2.97
C TYR A 98 10.55 -4.82 -1.75
N TYR A 99 10.49 -5.42 -0.56
CA TYR A 99 10.97 -4.79 0.66
C TYR A 99 12.48 -4.45 0.58
N LEU A 100 13.32 -5.39 0.14
CA LEU A 100 14.76 -5.18 -0.01
C LEU A 100 15.07 -4.07 -1.03
N ILE A 101 14.39 -4.05 -2.17
CA ILE A 101 14.51 -2.95 -3.14
C ILE A 101 14.14 -1.62 -2.51
N GLY A 102 13.06 -1.59 -1.73
CA GLY A 102 12.64 -0.39 -0.99
C GLY A 102 13.70 0.09 0.00
N VAL A 103 14.31 -0.83 0.75
CA VAL A 103 15.41 -0.53 1.69
C VAL A 103 16.61 0.09 0.99
N CYS A 104 16.96 -0.41 -0.21
CA CYS A 104 18.09 0.07 -1.00
C CYS A 104 17.76 1.31 -1.86
N SER A 105 16.50 1.73 -1.93
CA SER A 105 16.09 2.85 -2.76
C SER A 105 16.45 4.21 -2.15
N LYS A 106 16.39 5.27 -2.99
CA LYS A 106 16.58 6.64 -2.51
C LYS A 106 15.54 6.99 -1.45
N LYS A 107 16.01 7.57 -0.35
CA LYS A 107 15.15 7.96 0.77
C LYS A 107 14.32 9.21 0.48
N GLU A 108 14.85 10.14 -0.32
CA GLU A 108 14.17 11.38 -0.69
C GLU A 108 14.34 11.64 -2.17
N GLU A 109 13.26 12.04 -2.85
CA GLU A 109 13.26 12.38 -4.26
C GLU A 109 12.05 13.24 -4.64
N PHE A 110 12.16 13.99 -5.76
CA PHE A 110 11.02 14.69 -6.35
C PHE A 110 10.44 13.83 -7.46
N VAL A 111 9.21 13.38 -7.24
CA VAL A 111 8.46 12.57 -8.21
C VAL A 111 7.33 13.36 -8.84
N TYR A 112 6.90 12.93 -10.00
CA TYR A 112 5.76 13.52 -10.64
C TYR A 112 4.47 13.10 -9.92
N TRP A 113 3.49 14.01 -9.81
CA TRP A 113 2.27 13.79 -9.01
C TRP A 113 1.50 12.52 -9.39
N ASP A 114 1.39 12.18 -10.67
CA ASP A 114 0.68 10.98 -11.12
C ASP A 114 1.40 9.67 -10.73
N GLN A 115 2.71 9.71 -10.65
CA GLN A 115 3.51 8.57 -10.18
C GLN A 115 3.33 8.33 -8.68
N TYR A 116 3.11 9.42 -7.93
CA TYR A 116 2.88 9.34 -6.50
C TYR A 116 1.46 8.85 -6.17
N PHE A 117 0.43 9.47 -6.79
CA PHE A 117 -0.96 9.20 -6.47
C PHE A 117 -1.53 7.99 -7.22
N TYR A 118 -1.06 7.72 -8.43
CA TYR A 118 -1.64 6.73 -9.34
C TYR A 118 -0.59 5.78 -9.92
N PRO A 119 0.18 5.05 -9.07
CA PRO A 119 1.28 4.21 -9.57
C PRO A 119 0.80 3.07 -10.47
N LEU A 120 -0.42 2.55 -10.27
CA LEU A 120 -1.00 1.47 -11.07
C LEU A 120 -1.57 1.94 -12.41
N ASP A 121 -1.90 3.23 -12.57
CA ASP A 121 -2.46 3.78 -13.81
C ASP A 121 -1.47 3.75 -14.98
N ASN A 122 -0.20 3.49 -14.71
CA ASN A 122 0.83 3.27 -15.72
C ASN A 122 0.77 1.87 -16.36
N ILE A 123 -0.11 0.98 -15.87
CA ILE A 123 -0.24 -0.41 -16.33
C ILE A 123 -1.70 -0.67 -16.70
N ASN A 124 -2.00 -0.69 -18.00
CA ASN A 124 -3.33 -1.09 -18.47
C ASN A 124 -3.54 -2.59 -18.26
N GLY A 125 -4.71 -2.95 -17.76
CA GLY A 125 -5.06 -4.35 -17.54
C GLY A 125 -4.31 -5.00 -16.36
N TRP A 126 -3.83 -4.21 -15.40
CA TRP A 126 -3.14 -4.71 -14.20
C TRP A 126 -3.97 -5.73 -13.41
N ASN A 127 -5.31 -5.61 -13.45
CA ASN A 127 -6.25 -6.54 -12.85
C ASN A 127 -6.13 -7.98 -13.39
N LYS A 128 -5.61 -8.17 -14.60
CA LYS A 128 -5.38 -9.50 -15.18
C LYS A 128 -4.33 -10.34 -14.45
N ILE A 129 -3.53 -9.71 -13.58
CA ILE A 129 -2.59 -10.39 -12.68
C ILE A 129 -3.34 -11.35 -11.72
N TYR A 130 -4.59 -11.02 -11.37
CA TYR A 130 -5.42 -11.86 -10.48
C TYR A 130 -6.06 -13.08 -11.18
N GLY A 131 -5.80 -13.26 -12.49
CA GLY A 131 -6.35 -14.35 -13.27
C GLY A 131 -7.77 -14.08 -13.76
N VAL A 132 -8.39 -15.10 -14.36
CA VAL A 132 -9.72 -15.00 -15.00
C VAL A 132 -10.86 -14.76 -14.00
N ASN A 133 -10.70 -15.20 -12.75
CA ASN A 133 -11.70 -15.04 -11.70
C ASN A 133 -11.71 -13.63 -11.09
N GLY A 134 -10.69 -12.81 -11.42
CA GLY A 134 -10.55 -11.46 -10.87
C GLY A 134 -10.16 -11.42 -9.40
N PHE A 135 -10.50 -10.33 -8.73
CA PHE A 135 -10.16 -10.08 -7.34
C PHE A 135 -11.32 -9.38 -6.60
N VAL A 136 -11.23 -9.41 -5.28
CA VAL A 136 -12.04 -8.62 -4.37
C VAL A 136 -11.13 -7.80 -3.48
N GLN A 137 -11.57 -6.59 -3.13
CA GLN A 137 -10.87 -5.74 -2.17
C GLN A 137 -11.59 -5.77 -0.83
N PHE A 138 -10.84 -6.04 0.23
CA PHE A 138 -11.25 -5.80 1.61
C PHE A 138 -10.67 -4.48 2.06
N GLN A 139 -11.51 -3.60 2.60
CA GLN A 139 -11.03 -2.34 3.17
C GLN A 139 -11.84 -2.01 4.42
N CYS A 140 -11.14 -1.67 5.49
CA CYS A 140 -11.75 -1.19 6.73
C CYS A 140 -10.99 0.03 7.27
N VAL A 141 -11.64 0.75 8.18
CA VAL A 141 -11.02 1.81 8.99
C VAL A 141 -11.12 1.41 10.45
N ILE A 142 -10.00 1.43 11.13
CA ILE A 142 -9.87 1.05 12.54
C ILE A 142 -9.59 2.30 13.35
N PRO A 143 -10.45 2.64 14.33
CA PRO A 143 -10.23 3.78 15.23
C PRO A 143 -8.89 3.67 15.97
N LEU A 144 -8.21 4.81 16.21
CA LEU A 144 -6.85 4.84 16.77
C LEU A 144 -6.66 3.98 18.02
N LYS A 145 -7.61 4.04 18.95
CA LYS A 145 -7.52 3.31 20.23
C LYS A 145 -7.36 1.79 20.08
N LYS A 146 -7.87 1.22 18.98
CA LYS A 146 -7.86 -0.23 18.71
C LYS A 146 -6.93 -0.62 17.57
N SER A 147 -6.33 0.36 16.86
CA SER A 147 -5.60 0.12 15.62
C SER A 147 -4.46 -0.88 15.76
N LYS A 148 -3.69 -0.78 16.83
CA LYS A 148 -2.49 -1.60 17.03
C LYS A 148 -2.81 -3.09 17.19
N GLU A 149 -3.82 -3.39 17.99
CA GLU A 149 -4.29 -4.75 18.25
C GLU A 149 -4.98 -5.34 17.03
N ALA A 150 -5.95 -4.61 16.47
CA ALA A 150 -6.73 -5.10 15.33
C ALA A 150 -5.86 -5.26 14.06
N LEU A 151 -4.94 -4.35 13.77
CA LEU A 151 -4.01 -4.53 12.64
C LEU A 151 -3.14 -5.77 12.80
N LYS A 152 -2.66 -6.06 14.02
CA LYS A 152 -1.90 -7.30 14.28
C LYS A 152 -2.75 -8.54 14.07
N GLU A 153 -4.00 -8.50 14.52
CA GLU A 153 -4.93 -9.63 14.38
C GLU A 153 -5.26 -9.88 12.92
N ILE A 154 -5.62 -8.85 12.16
CA ILE A 154 -5.83 -8.91 10.70
C ILE A 154 -4.62 -9.53 9.99
N LEU A 155 -3.41 -9.02 10.26
CA LEU A 155 -2.18 -9.51 9.65
C LEU A 155 -1.90 -10.99 10.04
N ASN A 156 -2.17 -11.38 11.27
CA ASN A 156 -2.05 -12.77 11.73
C ASN A 156 -3.01 -13.70 10.99
N GLU A 157 -4.27 -13.32 10.85
CA GLU A 157 -5.26 -14.14 10.12
C GLU A 157 -4.90 -14.29 8.64
N ILE A 158 -4.48 -13.21 7.97
CA ILE A 158 -4.01 -13.28 6.58
C ILE A 158 -2.76 -14.18 6.49
N SER A 159 -1.81 -14.03 7.41
CA SER A 159 -0.58 -14.82 7.39
C SER A 159 -0.80 -16.32 7.59
N LYS A 160 -1.85 -16.73 8.31
CA LYS A 160 -2.25 -18.13 8.49
C LYS A 160 -3.05 -18.67 7.32
N SER A 161 -3.78 -17.81 6.59
CA SER A 161 -4.64 -18.24 5.50
C SER A 161 -3.84 -18.81 4.32
N LYS A 162 -4.52 -19.55 3.42
CA LYS A 162 -3.96 -20.03 2.16
C LYS A 162 -4.04 -18.97 1.04
N VAL A 163 -4.79 -17.90 1.30
CA VAL A 163 -4.98 -16.79 0.36
C VAL A 163 -3.97 -15.69 0.67
N SER A 164 -3.39 -15.11 -0.35
CA SER A 164 -2.43 -14.01 -0.23
C SER A 164 -2.96 -12.74 -0.88
N SER A 165 -2.81 -11.61 -0.20
CA SER A 165 -3.01 -10.31 -0.84
C SER A 165 -1.77 -9.96 -1.67
N PHE A 166 -1.99 -9.50 -2.90
CA PHE A 166 -0.93 -9.00 -3.77
C PHE A 166 -0.66 -7.50 -3.51
N LEU A 167 -1.73 -6.71 -3.43
CA LEU A 167 -1.64 -5.30 -3.11
C LEU A 167 -2.19 -5.08 -1.71
N SER A 168 -1.35 -4.53 -0.85
CA SER A 168 -1.69 -4.27 0.55
C SER A 168 -1.22 -2.88 0.92
N VAL A 169 -2.16 -2.03 1.30
CA VAL A 169 -1.92 -0.60 1.57
C VAL A 169 -2.42 -0.24 2.95
N LEU A 170 -1.60 0.46 3.71
CA LEU A 170 -1.96 1.04 5.00
C LEU A 170 -1.87 2.56 4.92
N LYS A 171 -2.86 3.28 5.46
CA LYS A 171 -2.86 4.74 5.54
C LYS A 171 -3.33 5.19 6.92
N ARG A 172 -2.83 6.35 7.35
CA ARG A 172 -3.32 7.06 8.53
C ARG A 172 -4.32 8.13 8.10
N PHE A 173 -5.55 8.04 8.59
CA PHE A 173 -6.57 9.07 8.39
C PHE A 173 -6.57 10.06 9.54
N GLY A 174 -6.54 11.36 9.22
CA GLY A 174 -6.77 12.43 10.17
C GLY A 174 -8.24 12.59 10.55
N LYS A 175 -8.51 13.53 11.46
CA LYS A 175 -9.88 13.96 11.76
C LYS A 175 -10.53 14.53 10.53
N GLN A 176 -11.69 13.98 10.15
CA GLN A 176 -12.48 14.48 9.04
C GLN A 176 -13.95 14.10 9.20
N GLU A 177 -14.82 14.90 8.62
CA GLU A 177 -16.24 14.64 8.52
C GLU A 177 -16.62 14.56 7.05
N SER A 178 -17.39 13.56 6.68
CA SER A 178 -17.86 13.37 5.31
C SER A 178 -19.21 12.64 5.30
N ASN A 179 -20.14 13.16 4.50
CA ASN A 179 -21.46 12.56 4.34
C ASN A 179 -21.48 11.34 3.39
N PHE A 180 -20.44 11.16 2.59
CA PHE A 180 -20.40 10.17 1.50
C PHE A 180 -19.30 9.12 1.62
N SER A 181 -18.53 9.13 2.69
CA SER A 181 -17.48 8.15 2.90
C SER A 181 -17.49 7.65 4.33
N PHE A 182 -16.78 6.57 4.57
CA PHE A 182 -16.63 5.96 5.88
C PHE A 182 -15.39 6.47 6.67
N PRO A 183 -14.62 7.50 6.25
CA PRO A 183 -13.41 7.86 6.94
C PRO A 183 -13.70 8.37 8.35
N THR A 184 -12.91 7.86 9.27
CA THR A 184 -12.82 8.34 10.63
C THR A 184 -11.36 8.47 11.01
N GLU A 185 -11.05 9.15 12.11
CA GLU A 185 -9.68 9.24 12.59
C GLU A 185 -9.18 7.84 13.00
N GLY A 186 -8.16 7.34 12.30
CA GLY A 186 -7.65 6.00 12.50
C GLY A 186 -6.75 5.49 11.39
N TYR A 187 -6.60 4.18 11.33
CA TYR A 187 -5.85 3.50 10.28
C TYR A 187 -6.79 2.79 9.31
N THR A 188 -6.60 2.98 8.02
CA THR A 188 -7.29 2.18 7.00
C THR A 188 -6.30 1.21 6.36
N ILE A 189 -6.73 -0.05 6.24
CA ILE A 189 -6.01 -1.07 5.49
C ILE A 189 -6.86 -1.50 4.30
N ALA A 190 -6.25 -1.52 3.12
CA ALA A 190 -6.87 -2.00 1.88
C ALA A 190 -6.06 -3.17 1.33
N LEU A 191 -6.74 -4.27 1.02
CA LEU A 191 -6.16 -5.56 0.69
C LEU A 191 -6.86 -6.16 -0.52
N ASP A 192 -6.13 -6.43 -1.59
CA ASP A 192 -6.66 -7.04 -2.79
C ASP A 192 -6.38 -8.54 -2.79
N PHE A 193 -7.43 -9.35 -2.80
CA PHE A 193 -7.34 -10.81 -2.81
C PHE A 193 -7.84 -11.41 -4.13
N PRO A 194 -7.12 -12.35 -4.74
CA PRO A 194 -7.65 -13.09 -5.88
C PRO A 194 -8.87 -13.92 -5.48
N VAL A 195 -9.89 -13.97 -6.34
CA VAL A 195 -11.09 -14.79 -6.10
C VAL A 195 -10.74 -16.27 -6.31
N ARG A 196 -10.67 -17.02 -5.21
CA ARG A 196 -10.39 -18.46 -5.17
C ARG A 196 -10.96 -19.11 -3.91
N ASN A 197 -10.84 -20.43 -3.80
CA ASN A 197 -11.26 -21.16 -2.59
C ASN A 197 -10.63 -20.58 -1.33
N GLY A 198 -11.47 -20.27 -0.34
CA GLY A 198 -11.08 -19.69 0.94
C GLY A 198 -10.99 -18.17 0.98
N THR A 199 -11.16 -17.47 -0.14
CA THR A 199 -11.13 -15.99 -0.14
C THR A 199 -12.27 -15.42 0.70
N PHE A 200 -13.50 -15.79 0.42
CA PHE A 200 -14.66 -15.23 1.13
C PHE A 200 -14.68 -15.64 2.61
N SER A 201 -14.32 -16.88 2.95
CA SER A 201 -14.19 -17.30 4.36
C SER A 201 -13.09 -16.54 5.12
N LEU A 202 -12.05 -16.05 4.42
CA LEU A 202 -11.07 -15.16 5.03
C LEU A 202 -11.69 -13.77 5.25
N LEU A 203 -12.42 -13.22 4.25
CA LEU A 203 -13.03 -11.90 4.38
C LEU A 203 -14.02 -11.83 5.53
N GLU A 204 -14.87 -12.87 5.70
CA GLU A 204 -15.78 -13.00 6.84
C GLU A 204 -15.04 -12.90 8.17
N LYS A 205 -13.93 -13.62 8.32
CA LYS A 205 -13.10 -13.55 9.54
C LYS A 205 -12.46 -12.18 9.76
N LEU A 206 -12.06 -11.50 8.68
CA LEU A 206 -11.49 -10.15 8.80
C LEU A 206 -12.54 -9.10 9.17
N ASP A 207 -13.80 -9.35 8.81
CA ASP A 207 -14.93 -8.46 9.12
C ASP A 207 -15.38 -8.60 10.59
N GLU A 208 -15.08 -9.73 11.24
CA GLU A 208 -15.38 -9.98 12.65
C GLU A 208 -14.37 -9.32 13.62
N ILE A 209 -13.17 -8.91 13.13
CA ILE A 209 -12.12 -8.25 13.93
C ILE A 209 -12.39 -6.76 14.11
#